data_d8732be018d24196f4575769925e1127
#
_entry.id   d8732be018d24196f4575769925e1127
#
_cell.length_a   1.000
_cell.length_b   1.000
_cell.length_c   1.000
_cell.angle_alpha   90.00
_cell.angle_beta   90.00
_cell.angle_gamma   90.00
#
_symmetry.space_group_name_H-M   'P 1'
#
loop_
_entity.id
_entity.type
_entity.pdbx_description
1 polymer ?
#
loop_
_entity_poly.entity_id
_entity_poly.type
_entity_poly.pdbx_seq_one_letter_code
_entity_poly.pdbx_strand_id
1 'polypeptide(L)'
;MRLLIQPQDGIAPLVAAINHARKSVDIVIFRFDRAEIEAALTAAAKRGVQVTALITHANEGGEKSLRKLEMRLLEEGVTVSRTASDLVRYHDKLLIIDRRVLYVMSFNFTYLDVDHSRGFAIVTRKKKLVHEALKLLAADNDRTKYEAGLDDFVVSPVNARKQLLALIHRAERDLLIYDPKVADAEMLRALDARARHGVNVKIIGAVGRKSPHLHVRPLGGFRLHTRAIIRDGCEAFVGSQSLRKAELNSRREVGVIVRDAKVIAGLANTFHADWSAKETIESAATMDAARHALKKNLKANMKKLSPLDPLVREALREVVSKTDGSATLNTKEMKDTVEKAVREAVRERVQEMLSESSEQ
;
A
#
# COMPACT_ATOMS: atom_id res chain seq x y z
N MET A 1 -2.94 -22.57 0.70
CA MET A 1 -2.73 -21.13 0.74
C MET A 1 -3.92 -20.43 1.40
N ARG A 2 -3.80 -19.15 1.76
CA ARG A 2 -4.91 -18.33 2.28
C ARG A 2 -4.93 -16.99 1.54
N LEU A 3 -6.12 -16.49 1.24
CA LEU A 3 -6.36 -15.16 0.70
C LEU A 3 -6.78 -14.24 1.85
N LEU A 4 -6.23 -13.02 1.90
CA LEU A 4 -6.77 -11.91 2.67
C LEU A 4 -7.36 -10.89 1.70
N ILE A 5 -8.52 -10.33 2.06
CA ILE A 5 -9.29 -9.40 1.24
C ILE A 5 -9.53 -8.13 2.05
N GLN A 6 -9.00 -7.00 1.59
CA GLN A 6 -9.26 -5.71 2.22
C GLN A 6 -10.46 -5.01 1.55
N PRO A 7 -11.27 -4.30 2.34
CA PRO A 7 -11.11 -4.00 3.78
C PRO A 7 -11.65 -5.07 4.75
N GLN A 8 -12.30 -6.15 4.26
CA GLN A 8 -13.05 -7.10 5.08
C GLN A 8 -12.21 -7.80 6.17
N ASP A 9 -10.97 -8.20 5.87
CA ASP A 9 -10.10 -8.90 6.83
C ASP A 9 -9.35 -7.94 7.78
N GLY A 10 -9.25 -6.64 7.43
CA GLY A 10 -8.60 -5.63 8.24
C GLY A 10 -7.12 -5.91 8.52
N ILE A 11 -6.59 -5.26 9.56
CA ILE A 11 -5.18 -5.37 9.96
C ILE A 11 -4.90 -6.55 10.90
N ALA A 12 -5.93 -7.04 11.61
CA ALA A 12 -5.80 -8.03 12.67
C ALA A 12 -5.03 -9.31 12.28
N PRO A 13 -5.20 -9.90 11.08
CA PRO A 13 -4.44 -11.08 10.67
C PRO A 13 -2.92 -10.84 10.58
N LEU A 14 -2.49 -9.63 10.22
CA LEU A 14 -1.07 -9.27 10.13
C LEU A 14 -0.48 -9.04 11.52
N VAL A 15 -1.18 -8.31 12.38
CA VAL A 15 -0.81 -8.09 13.79
C VAL A 15 -0.69 -9.43 14.52
N ALA A 16 -1.69 -10.30 14.38
CA ALA A 16 -1.66 -11.63 14.99
C ALA A 16 -0.45 -12.46 14.52
N ALA A 17 -0.12 -12.41 13.21
CA ALA A 17 1.03 -13.12 12.68
C ALA A 17 2.35 -12.65 13.31
N ILE A 18 2.55 -11.34 13.45
CA ILE A 18 3.75 -10.74 14.08
C ILE A 18 3.79 -11.10 15.57
N ASN A 19 2.65 -11.02 16.26
CA ASN A 19 2.58 -11.35 17.68
C ASN A 19 2.87 -12.84 17.98
N HIS A 20 2.59 -13.74 17.05
CA HIS A 20 2.87 -15.17 17.19
C HIS A 20 4.24 -15.59 16.64
N ALA A 21 5.02 -14.66 16.09
CA ALA A 21 6.37 -14.92 15.62
C ALA A 21 7.27 -15.41 16.79
N ARG A 22 8.09 -16.42 16.52
CA ARG A 22 8.96 -17.03 17.52
C ARG A 22 10.45 -16.90 17.22
N LYS A 23 10.81 -16.71 15.95
CA LYS A 23 12.21 -16.67 15.50
C LYS A 23 12.54 -15.39 14.76
N SER A 24 11.75 -15.05 13.75
CA SER A 24 12.02 -13.86 12.93
C SER A 24 10.77 -13.24 12.35
N VAL A 25 10.83 -11.93 12.13
CA VAL A 25 9.90 -11.13 11.34
C VAL A 25 10.70 -10.31 10.34
N ASP A 26 10.51 -10.55 9.05
CA ASP A 26 11.11 -9.77 8.00
C ASP A 26 10.01 -8.99 7.27
N ILE A 27 10.09 -7.66 7.22
CA ILE A 27 9.05 -6.79 6.65
C ILE A 27 9.64 -5.80 5.65
N VAL A 28 8.96 -5.60 4.51
CA VAL A 28 9.32 -4.58 3.51
C VAL A 28 8.29 -3.45 3.56
N ILE A 29 8.77 -2.22 3.76
CA ILE A 29 7.95 -1.04 4.01
C ILE A 29 8.16 0.02 2.94
N PHE A 30 7.09 0.31 2.18
CA PHE A 30 7.05 1.45 1.26
C PHE A 30 6.27 2.63 1.84
N ARG A 31 5.08 2.39 2.43
CA ARG A 31 4.28 3.37 3.17
C ARG A 31 3.76 2.74 4.44
N PHE A 32 3.72 3.55 5.50
CA PHE A 32 3.40 3.07 6.82
C PHE A 32 2.74 4.17 7.67
N ASP A 33 1.60 3.87 8.28
CA ASP A 33 0.93 4.72 9.25
C ASP A 33 0.13 3.92 10.31
N ARG A 34 0.32 2.56 10.36
CA ARG A 34 -0.43 1.67 11.26
C ARG A 34 0.34 1.45 12.57
N ALA A 35 -0.08 2.17 13.61
CA ALA A 35 0.52 2.05 14.94
C ALA A 35 0.45 0.61 15.50
N GLU A 36 -0.59 -0.16 15.14
CA GLU A 36 -0.78 -1.55 15.59
C GLU A 36 0.32 -2.48 15.04
N ILE A 37 0.77 -2.25 13.81
CA ILE A 37 1.90 -3.01 13.23
C ILE A 37 3.21 -2.59 13.89
N GLU A 38 3.43 -1.28 14.11
CA GLU A 38 4.62 -0.78 14.81
C GLU A 38 4.71 -1.37 16.21
N ALA A 39 3.62 -1.33 16.99
CA ALA A 39 3.55 -1.93 18.32
C ALA A 39 3.83 -3.44 18.30
N ALA A 40 3.31 -4.17 17.30
CA ALA A 40 3.53 -5.61 17.17
C ALA A 40 5.00 -5.93 16.85
N LEU A 41 5.66 -5.15 15.96
CA LEU A 41 7.09 -5.31 15.63
C LEU A 41 7.97 -5.04 16.87
N THR A 42 7.71 -3.94 17.58
CA THR A 42 8.39 -3.59 18.83
C THR A 42 8.22 -4.68 19.90
N ALA A 43 6.98 -5.16 20.09
CA ALA A 43 6.72 -6.22 21.04
C ALA A 43 7.42 -7.55 20.64
N ALA A 44 7.53 -7.85 19.34
CA ALA A 44 8.27 -9.01 18.86
C ALA A 44 9.78 -8.88 19.17
N ALA A 45 10.38 -7.72 18.90
CA ALA A 45 11.79 -7.46 19.24
C ALA A 45 12.04 -7.59 20.75
N LYS A 46 11.17 -7.04 21.60
CA LYS A 46 11.25 -7.17 23.08
C LYS A 46 11.13 -8.62 23.56
N ARG A 47 10.47 -9.51 22.80
CA ARG A 47 10.43 -10.95 23.09
C ARG A 47 11.69 -11.71 22.63
N GLY A 48 12.67 -11.04 22.03
CA GLY A 48 13.88 -11.66 21.48
C GLY A 48 13.70 -12.24 20.07
N VAL A 49 12.59 -11.92 19.38
CA VAL A 49 12.40 -12.26 17.96
C VAL A 49 13.28 -11.36 17.11
N GLN A 50 14.02 -11.95 16.15
CA GLN A 50 14.79 -11.17 15.19
C GLN A 50 13.84 -10.40 14.25
N VAL A 51 13.74 -9.08 14.40
CA VAL A 51 12.89 -8.25 13.54
C VAL A 51 13.76 -7.44 12.59
N THR A 52 13.52 -7.60 11.28
CA THR A 52 14.23 -6.88 10.22
C THR A 52 13.22 -6.10 9.37
N ALA A 53 13.42 -4.79 9.25
CA ALA A 53 12.61 -3.92 8.41
C ALA A 53 13.45 -3.35 7.26
N LEU A 54 13.12 -3.70 6.02
CA LEU A 54 13.69 -3.07 4.83
C LEU A 54 12.77 -1.91 4.43
N ILE A 55 13.27 -0.68 4.54
CA ILE A 55 12.51 0.54 4.25
C ILE A 55 12.95 1.12 2.91
N THR A 56 12.03 1.57 2.09
CA THR A 56 12.36 2.22 0.81
C THR A 56 13.22 3.47 1.04
N HIS A 57 14.28 3.62 0.22
CA HIS A 57 15.21 4.74 0.31
C HIS A 57 14.54 6.08 0.00
N ALA A 58 13.74 6.13 -1.05
CA ALA A 58 13.05 7.33 -1.49
C ALA A 58 11.54 7.07 -1.69
N ASN A 59 10.73 7.93 -1.10
CA ASN A 59 9.28 7.94 -1.29
C ASN A 59 8.80 9.38 -1.40
N GLU A 60 8.44 9.84 -2.60
CA GLU A 60 7.88 11.17 -2.79
C GLU A 60 6.70 11.43 -1.84
N GLY A 61 6.84 12.43 -0.98
CA GLY A 61 5.83 12.86 -0.01
C GLY A 61 5.77 12.09 1.31
N GLY A 62 6.60 11.06 1.51
CA GLY A 62 6.60 10.23 2.75
C GLY A 62 7.94 10.11 3.46
N GLU A 63 9.02 10.67 2.91
CA GLU A 63 10.38 10.46 3.39
C GLU A 63 10.59 10.85 4.87
N LYS A 64 10.06 11.99 5.29
CA LYS A 64 10.18 12.47 6.68
C LYS A 64 9.48 11.54 7.68
N SER A 65 8.32 10.99 7.32
CA SER A 65 7.56 10.07 8.19
C SER A 65 8.25 8.71 8.29
N LEU A 66 8.83 8.21 7.19
CA LEU A 66 9.59 6.97 7.19
C LEU A 66 10.89 7.08 8.00
N ARG A 67 11.57 8.22 7.97
CA ARG A 67 12.74 8.48 8.85
C ARG A 67 12.39 8.44 10.33
N LYS A 68 11.26 9.05 10.72
CA LYS A 68 10.78 8.99 12.09
C LYS A 68 10.42 7.56 12.51
N LEU A 69 9.79 6.80 11.64
CA LEU A 69 9.50 5.38 11.87
C LEU A 69 10.80 4.59 12.05
N GLU A 70 11.78 4.78 11.17
CA GLU A 70 13.08 4.13 11.24
C GLU A 70 13.76 4.35 12.62
N MET A 71 13.80 5.60 13.08
CA MET A 71 14.39 5.93 14.37
C MET A 71 13.67 5.21 15.52
N ARG A 72 12.34 5.24 15.56
CA ARG A 72 11.57 4.55 16.60
C ARG A 72 11.77 3.03 16.57
N LEU A 73 11.85 2.42 15.36
CA LEU A 73 12.09 0.99 15.23
C LEU A 73 13.50 0.62 15.71
N LEU A 74 14.52 1.42 15.37
CA LEU A 74 15.89 1.22 15.84
C LEU A 74 16.01 1.34 17.36
N GLU A 75 15.38 2.35 17.97
CA GLU A 75 15.34 2.55 19.42
C GLU A 75 14.74 1.33 20.16
N GLU A 76 13.83 0.62 19.51
CA GLU A 76 13.16 -0.56 20.07
C GLU A 76 13.82 -1.90 19.69
N GLY A 77 15.03 -1.86 19.13
CA GLY A 77 15.83 -3.06 18.83
C GLY A 77 15.47 -3.77 17.52
N VAL A 78 14.71 -3.12 16.63
CA VAL A 78 14.46 -3.63 15.28
C VAL A 78 15.66 -3.31 14.39
N THR A 79 16.14 -4.30 13.65
CA THR A 79 17.18 -4.05 12.61
C THR A 79 16.53 -3.35 11.42
N VAL A 80 17.01 -2.17 11.08
CA VAL A 80 16.46 -1.41 9.94
C VAL A 80 17.54 -1.23 8.88
N SER A 81 17.17 -1.48 7.63
CA SER A 81 18.00 -1.21 6.46
C SER A 81 17.19 -0.44 5.41
N ARG A 82 17.89 0.16 4.46
CA ARG A 82 17.26 0.89 3.36
C ARG A 82 17.61 0.25 2.04
N THR A 83 16.61 0.24 1.13
CA THR A 83 16.81 -0.23 -0.25
C THR A 83 17.90 0.61 -0.96
N ALA A 84 18.43 0.08 -2.04
CA ALA A 84 19.27 0.83 -2.95
C ALA A 84 18.48 1.97 -3.65
N SER A 85 19.19 2.80 -4.40
CA SER A 85 18.63 3.88 -5.23
C SER A 85 18.80 3.62 -6.74
N ASP A 86 19.09 2.39 -7.12
CA ASP A 86 19.34 1.93 -8.50
C ASP A 86 18.07 1.79 -9.34
N LEU A 87 16.91 1.62 -8.70
CA LEU A 87 15.62 1.58 -9.35
C LEU A 87 14.81 2.85 -9.08
N VAL A 88 13.92 3.20 -9.99
CA VAL A 88 13.03 4.36 -9.85
C VAL A 88 12.25 4.32 -8.54
N ARG A 89 11.89 3.10 -8.07
CA ARG A 89 11.17 2.91 -6.81
C ARG A 89 11.21 1.44 -6.38
N TYR A 90 11.35 1.23 -5.08
CA TYR A 90 11.08 -0.04 -4.41
C TYR A 90 9.65 0.04 -3.85
N HIS A 91 8.74 -0.77 -4.37
CA HIS A 91 7.31 -0.65 -4.08
C HIS A 91 6.66 -1.99 -3.72
N ASP A 92 7.44 -2.99 -3.46
CA ASP A 92 7.00 -4.29 -2.97
C ASP A 92 6.51 -4.23 -1.52
N LYS A 93 5.65 -5.16 -1.14
CA LYS A 93 5.07 -5.30 0.18
C LYS A 93 5.09 -6.76 0.59
N LEU A 94 6.04 -7.08 1.44
CA LEU A 94 6.25 -8.44 1.93
C LEU A 94 6.27 -8.46 3.46
N LEU A 95 5.76 -9.54 4.02
CA LEU A 95 5.95 -9.89 5.43
C LEU A 95 6.27 -11.38 5.50
N ILE A 96 7.37 -11.73 6.15
CA ILE A 96 7.80 -13.11 6.32
C ILE A 96 7.92 -13.41 7.82
N ILE A 97 7.23 -14.44 8.28
CA ILE A 97 7.22 -14.86 9.68
C ILE A 97 7.99 -16.17 9.84
N ASP A 98 8.96 -16.17 10.75
CA ASP A 98 9.77 -17.32 11.13
C ASP A 98 10.45 -18.04 9.95
N ARG A 99 10.69 -17.29 8.85
CA ARG A 99 11.17 -17.84 7.56
C ARG A 99 10.36 -19.03 7.04
N ARG A 100 9.05 -19.06 7.38
CA ARG A 100 8.12 -20.15 7.09
C ARG A 100 6.80 -19.71 6.47
N VAL A 101 6.33 -18.52 6.81
CA VAL A 101 5.07 -17.98 6.31
C VAL A 101 5.33 -16.69 5.58
N LEU A 102 4.98 -16.65 4.30
CA LEU A 102 5.14 -15.49 3.43
C LEU A 102 3.77 -14.86 3.18
N TYR A 103 3.70 -13.54 3.33
CA TYR A 103 2.62 -12.67 2.91
C TYR A 103 3.10 -11.84 1.73
N VAL A 104 2.47 -11.98 0.58
CA VAL A 104 2.67 -11.11 -0.59
C VAL A 104 1.43 -10.25 -0.73
N MET A 105 1.60 -8.94 -0.58
CA MET A 105 0.49 -8.00 -0.48
C MET A 105 0.43 -7.03 -1.65
N SER A 106 -0.77 -6.65 -2.08
CA SER A 106 -0.98 -5.57 -3.03
C SER A 106 -1.13 -4.20 -2.36
N PHE A 107 -1.23 -4.15 -1.03
CA PHE A 107 -1.52 -2.97 -0.23
C PHE A 107 -0.39 -2.64 0.75
N ASN A 108 -0.26 -1.37 1.15
CA ASN A 108 0.70 -0.92 2.16
C ASN A 108 0.13 -1.08 3.58
N PHE A 109 0.99 -0.92 4.58
CA PHE A 109 0.59 -0.88 5.99
C PHE A 109 0.06 0.52 6.34
N THR A 110 -1.00 0.95 5.64
CA THR A 110 -1.63 2.25 5.86
C THR A 110 -3.12 2.10 6.11
N TYR A 111 -3.67 3.02 6.90
CA TYR A 111 -5.10 3.10 7.15
C TYR A 111 -5.90 3.14 5.84
N LEU A 112 -5.49 4.00 4.90
CA LEU A 112 -6.16 4.13 3.61
C LEU A 112 -6.18 2.82 2.81
N ASP A 113 -5.07 2.06 2.82
CA ASP A 113 -4.98 0.84 2.01
C ASP A 113 -5.68 -0.34 2.67
N VAL A 114 -5.67 -0.43 4.00
CA VAL A 114 -6.26 -1.56 4.74
C VAL A 114 -7.77 -1.40 4.92
N ASP A 115 -8.23 -0.20 5.30
CA ASP A 115 -9.62 -0.01 5.72
C ASP A 115 -10.52 0.62 4.64
N HIS A 116 -9.92 1.28 3.62
CA HIS A 116 -10.68 2.02 2.59
C HIS A 116 -10.36 1.63 1.15
N SER A 117 -9.56 0.59 0.95
CA SER A 117 -9.17 0.17 -0.39
C SER A 117 -9.43 -1.31 -0.62
N ARG A 118 -9.81 -1.69 -1.84
CA ARG A 118 -9.75 -3.08 -2.27
C ARG A 118 -8.28 -3.48 -2.37
N GLY A 119 -7.87 -4.44 -1.56
CA GLY A 119 -6.54 -5.00 -1.49
C GLY A 119 -6.56 -6.50 -1.32
N PHE A 120 -5.55 -7.21 -1.82
CA PHE A 120 -5.39 -8.65 -1.63
C PHE A 120 -4.02 -8.97 -1.06
N ALA A 121 -3.97 -10.02 -0.23
CA ALA A 121 -2.71 -10.66 0.14
C ALA A 121 -2.80 -12.17 -0.01
N ILE A 122 -1.74 -12.77 -0.53
CA ILE A 122 -1.54 -14.21 -0.55
C ILE A 122 -0.67 -14.63 0.62
N VAL A 123 -1.20 -15.49 1.47
CA VAL A 123 -0.47 -16.07 2.59
C VAL A 123 -0.11 -17.52 2.26
N THR A 124 1.17 -17.85 2.30
CA THR A 124 1.65 -19.17 1.90
C THR A 124 2.76 -19.70 2.80
N ARG A 125 2.81 -21.04 2.94
CA ARG A 125 3.90 -21.78 3.56
C ARG A 125 4.66 -22.65 2.54
N LYS A 126 4.44 -22.41 1.23
CA LYS A 126 5.18 -23.15 0.20
C LYS A 126 6.67 -22.78 0.28
N LYS A 127 7.50 -23.74 0.67
CA LYS A 127 8.93 -23.55 0.93
C LYS A 127 9.66 -22.83 -0.21
N LYS A 128 9.37 -23.21 -1.48
CA LYS A 128 9.98 -22.58 -2.65
C LYS A 128 9.68 -21.07 -2.73
N LEU A 129 8.42 -20.65 -2.51
CA LEU A 129 8.03 -19.24 -2.52
C LEU A 129 8.65 -18.46 -1.35
N VAL A 130 8.64 -19.05 -0.14
CA VAL A 130 9.29 -18.44 1.04
C VAL A 130 10.79 -18.25 0.81
N HIS A 131 11.46 -19.28 0.28
CA HIS A 131 12.89 -19.22 -0.02
C HIS A 131 13.22 -18.14 -1.06
N GLU A 132 12.42 -18.06 -2.13
CA GLU A 132 12.61 -17.06 -3.18
C GLU A 132 12.39 -15.63 -2.67
N ALA A 133 11.39 -15.42 -1.79
CA ALA A 133 11.16 -14.13 -1.13
C ALA A 133 12.32 -13.73 -0.20
N LEU A 134 12.87 -14.67 0.56
CA LEU A 134 14.06 -14.44 1.40
C LEU A 134 15.30 -14.12 0.56
N LYS A 135 15.48 -14.79 -0.58
CA LYS A 135 16.56 -14.51 -1.54
C LYS A 135 16.45 -13.09 -2.11
N LEU A 136 15.24 -12.67 -2.50
CA LEU A 136 14.99 -11.30 -2.94
C LEU A 136 15.29 -10.29 -1.83
N LEU A 137 14.78 -10.54 -0.63
CA LEU A 137 14.98 -9.66 0.52
C LEU A 137 16.47 -9.51 0.87
N ALA A 138 17.23 -10.61 0.84
CA ALA A 138 18.69 -10.57 1.05
C ALA A 138 19.38 -9.75 -0.04
N ALA A 139 19.05 -9.97 -1.33
CA ALA A 139 19.63 -9.20 -2.42
C ALA A 139 19.34 -7.70 -2.32
N ASP A 140 18.09 -7.32 -2.01
CA ASP A 140 17.70 -5.91 -1.87
C ASP A 140 18.31 -5.27 -0.61
N ASN A 141 18.50 -6.03 0.47
CA ASN A 141 19.18 -5.60 1.69
C ASN A 141 20.69 -5.38 1.50
N ASP A 142 21.33 -6.34 0.83
CA ASP A 142 22.78 -6.32 0.56
C ASP A 142 23.12 -5.48 -0.67
N ARG A 143 22.10 -4.92 -1.35
CA ARG A 143 22.21 -4.13 -2.60
C ARG A 143 22.93 -4.88 -3.70
N THR A 144 22.65 -6.17 -3.80
CA THR A 144 23.18 -7.06 -4.83
C THR A 144 22.13 -7.35 -5.88
N LYS A 145 22.57 -7.86 -7.06
CA LYS A 145 21.65 -8.20 -8.13
C LYS A 145 20.80 -9.42 -7.76
N TYR A 146 19.49 -9.27 -7.83
CA TYR A 146 18.57 -10.39 -7.70
C TYR A 146 18.35 -11.08 -9.05
N GLU A 147 18.41 -12.41 -9.07
CA GLU A 147 18.07 -13.27 -10.19
C GLU A 147 16.90 -14.17 -9.83
N ALA A 148 15.83 -14.16 -10.64
CA ALA A 148 14.65 -14.95 -10.38
C ALA A 148 14.93 -16.46 -10.55
N GLY A 149 14.69 -17.23 -9.50
CA GLY A 149 14.82 -18.69 -9.48
C GLY A 149 13.48 -19.42 -9.61
N LEU A 150 12.35 -18.69 -9.59
CA LEU A 150 11.01 -19.26 -9.60
C LEU A 150 10.05 -18.40 -10.44
N ASP A 151 9.47 -18.99 -11.48
CA ASP A 151 8.54 -18.29 -12.40
C ASP A 151 7.25 -17.83 -11.72
N ASP A 152 6.76 -18.58 -10.71
CA ASP A 152 5.56 -18.23 -9.96
C ASP A 152 5.79 -17.08 -8.95
N PHE A 153 7.05 -16.69 -8.67
CA PHE A 153 7.42 -15.52 -7.89
C PHE A 153 7.80 -14.38 -8.83
N VAL A 154 6.86 -13.48 -9.05
CA VAL A 154 6.92 -12.46 -10.09
C VAL A 154 7.58 -11.21 -9.54
N VAL A 155 8.74 -10.83 -10.09
CA VAL A 155 9.54 -9.69 -9.64
C VAL A 155 9.84 -8.74 -10.79
N SER A 156 9.50 -7.46 -10.64
CA SER A 156 9.96 -6.41 -11.56
C SER A 156 11.32 -5.86 -11.09
N PRO A 157 12.16 -5.47 -12.04
CA PRO A 157 12.05 -5.57 -13.50
C PRO A 157 12.51 -6.93 -14.06
N VAL A 158 12.73 -7.93 -13.23
CA VAL A 158 13.45 -9.18 -13.58
C VAL A 158 12.66 -10.11 -14.50
N ASN A 159 11.49 -10.62 -14.02
CA ASN A 159 10.69 -11.59 -14.79
C ASN A 159 9.21 -11.17 -14.95
N ALA A 160 8.77 -10.06 -14.35
CA ALA A 160 7.36 -9.70 -14.30
C ALA A 160 6.71 -9.57 -15.69
N ARG A 161 7.33 -8.83 -16.61
CA ARG A 161 6.82 -8.68 -17.98
C ARG A 161 6.58 -10.03 -18.65
N LYS A 162 7.59 -10.89 -18.63
CA LYS A 162 7.53 -12.23 -19.22
C LYS A 162 6.41 -13.06 -18.63
N GLN A 163 6.32 -13.12 -17.30
CA GLN A 163 5.37 -13.99 -16.61
C GLN A 163 3.93 -13.50 -16.78
N LEU A 164 3.70 -12.18 -16.70
CA LEU A 164 2.35 -11.61 -16.86
C LEU A 164 1.86 -11.69 -18.31
N LEU A 165 2.73 -11.48 -19.30
CA LEU A 165 2.38 -11.74 -20.69
C LEU A 165 2.05 -13.22 -20.93
N ALA A 166 2.86 -14.13 -20.39
CA ALA A 166 2.60 -15.56 -20.50
C ALA A 166 1.26 -15.95 -19.85
N LEU A 167 0.91 -15.36 -18.69
CA LEU A 167 -0.37 -15.57 -18.04
C LEU A 167 -1.53 -15.12 -18.93
N ILE A 168 -1.43 -13.93 -19.53
CA ILE A 168 -2.45 -13.37 -20.44
C ILE A 168 -2.57 -14.25 -21.71
N HIS A 169 -1.45 -14.63 -22.32
CA HIS A 169 -1.49 -15.42 -23.57
C HIS A 169 -2.09 -16.82 -23.41
N ARG A 170 -1.99 -17.42 -22.22
CA ARG A 170 -2.59 -18.73 -21.92
C ARG A 170 -4.09 -18.69 -21.64
N ALA A 171 -4.72 -17.52 -21.61
CA ALA A 171 -6.16 -17.42 -21.37
C ALA A 171 -6.97 -17.99 -22.54
N GLU A 172 -7.96 -18.82 -22.24
CA GLU A 172 -8.83 -19.47 -23.20
C GLU A 172 -10.28 -19.03 -23.09
N ARG A 173 -10.76 -18.68 -21.87
CA ARG A 173 -12.15 -18.33 -21.59
C ARG A 173 -12.31 -16.96 -20.97
N ASP A 174 -11.62 -16.72 -19.84
CA ASP A 174 -11.82 -15.52 -19.03
C ASP A 174 -10.50 -14.92 -18.54
N LEU A 175 -10.43 -13.60 -18.60
CA LEU A 175 -9.45 -12.78 -17.89
C LEU A 175 -10.18 -11.75 -17.03
N LEU A 176 -10.14 -11.94 -15.71
CA LEU A 176 -10.70 -11.00 -14.74
C LEU A 176 -9.55 -10.21 -14.11
N ILE A 177 -9.53 -8.91 -14.30
CA ILE A 177 -8.36 -8.08 -13.99
C ILE A 177 -8.75 -6.94 -13.06
N TYR A 178 -8.04 -6.81 -11.94
CA TYR A 178 -7.99 -5.60 -11.14
C TYR A 178 -6.70 -4.85 -11.45
N ASP A 179 -6.79 -3.66 -11.97
CA ASP A 179 -5.64 -2.80 -12.21
C ASP A 179 -6.05 -1.33 -12.23
N PRO A 180 -5.47 -0.46 -11.39
CA PRO A 180 -5.79 0.97 -11.39
C PRO A 180 -5.68 1.62 -12.77
N LYS A 181 -4.73 1.18 -13.59
CA LYS A 181 -4.63 1.63 -14.99
C LYS A 181 -3.71 0.73 -15.80
N VAL A 182 -4.24 -0.10 -16.66
CA VAL A 182 -3.49 -0.82 -17.70
C VAL A 182 -3.07 0.17 -18.78
N ALA A 183 -1.76 0.42 -18.92
CA ALA A 183 -1.24 1.44 -19.86
C ALA A 183 0.02 0.99 -20.63
N ASP A 184 0.55 -0.20 -20.37
CA ASP A 184 1.64 -0.76 -21.15
C ASP A 184 1.11 -1.21 -22.51
N ALA A 185 1.76 -0.77 -23.59
CA ALA A 185 1.28 -1.00 -24.97
C ALA A 185 1.30 -2.50 -25.34
N GLU A 186 2.26 -3.27 -24.86
CA GLU A 186 2.37 -4.70 -25.14
C GLU A 186 1.29 -5.48 -24.40
N MET A 187 1.08 -5.17 -23.12
CA MET A 187 0.01 -5.76 -22.32
C MET A 187 -1.37 -5.47 -22.91
N LEU A 188 -1.63 -4.22 -23.33
CA LEU A 188 -2.88 -3.85 -23.98
C LEU A 188 -3.10 -4.62 -25.30
N ARG A 189 -2.05 -4.77 -26.13
CA ARG A 189 -2.13 -5.58 -27.37
C ARG A 189 -2.43 -7.05 -27.06
N ALA A 190 -1.77 -7.62 -26.05
CA ALA A 190 -2.01 -9.01 -25.64
C ALA A 190 -3.45 -9.23 -25.16
N LEU A 191 -3.99 -8.33 -24.33
CA LEU A 191 -5.38 -8.38 -23.85
C LEU A 191 -6.38 -8.24 -24.99
N ASP A 192 -6.18 -7.26 -25.88
CA ASP A 192 -7.04 -7.05 -27.06
C ASP A 192 -7.01 -8.24 -28.02
N ALA A 193 -5.84 -8.83 -28.26
CA ALA A 193 -5.70 -10.03 -29.08
C ALA A 193 -6.47 -11.21 -28.47
N ARG A 194 -6.37 -11.44 -27.15
CA ARG A 194 -7.15 -12.52 -26.49
C ARG A 194 -8.66 -12.27 -26.60
N ALA A 195 -9.10 -11.04 -26.38
CA ALA A 195 -10.50 -10.66 -26.50
C ALA A 195 -11.04 -10.91 -27.93
N ARG A 196 -10.27 -10.57 -28.96
CA ARG A 196 -10.62 -10.87 -30.37
C ARG A 196 -10.72 -12.36 -30.68
N HIS A 197 -10.00 -13.19 -29.92
CA HIS A 197 -10.07 -14.66 -30.02
C HIS A 197 -11.15 -15.27 -29.10
N GLY A 198 -12.09 -14.46 -28.61
CA GLY A 198 -13.26 -14.93 -27.84
C GLY A 198 -13.05 -15.03 -26.34
N VAL A 199 -11.89 -14.62 -25.82
CA VAL A 199 -11.68 -14.55 -24.34
C VAL A 199 -12.46 -13.38 -23.78
N ASN A 200 -13.27 -13.63 -22.74
CA ASN A 200 -14.02 -12.60 -22.02
C ASN A 200 -13.07 -11.81 -21.09
N VAL A 201 -12.61 -10.64 -21.54
CA VAL A 201 -11.68 -9.80 -20.78
C VAL A 201 -12.44 -8.72 -20.04
N LYS A 202 -12.47 -8.81 -18.70
CA LYS A 202 -13.09 -7.83 -17.80
C LYS A 202 -12.03 -7.16 -16.93
N ILE A 203 -12.04 -5.83 -16.89
CA ILE A 203 -11.08 -5.01 -16.13
C ILE A 203 -11.84 -4.11 -15.15
N ILE A 204 -11.62 -4.30 -13.86
CA ILE A 204 -12.00 -3.32 -12.85
C ILE A 204 -10.83 -2.35 -12.71
N GLY A 205 -11.06 -1.09 -13.15
CA GLY A 205 -10.05 -0.04 -13.17
C GLY A 205 -10.12 0.83 -14.42
N ALA A 206 -8.98 1.09 -15.04
CA ALA A 206 -8.90 1.92 -16.23
C ALA A 206 -7.92 1.34 -17.26
N VAL A 207 -8.05 1.79 -18.51
CA VAL A 207 -7.11 1.46 -19.60
C VAL A 207 -6.55 2.75 -20.21
N GLY A 208 -5.29 2.71 -20.60
CA GLY A 208 -4.63 3.85 -21.26
C GLY A 208 -5.12 4.11 -22.68
N ARG A 209 -5.63 3.08 -23.35
CA ARG A 209 -6.24 3.16 -24.68
C ARG A 209 -7.50 2.32 -24.69
N LYS A 210 -8.62 2.89 -25.09
CA LYS A 210 -9.90 2.18 -25.24
C LYS A 210 -9.79 1.13 -26.36
N SER A 211 -10.44 -0.01 -26.14
CA SER A 211 -10.68 -1.05 -27.13
C SER A 211 -12.13 -1.49 -27.01
N PRO A 212 -12.87 -1.71 -28.12
CA PRO A 212 -14.23 -2.19 -28.09
C PRO A 212 -14.34 -3.64 -27.58
N HIS A 213 -13.24 -4.37 -27.56
CA HIS A 213 -13.19 -5.78 -27.14
C HIS A 213 -12.93 -5.95 -25.64
N LEU A 214 -12.56 -4.89 -24.91
CA LEU A 214 -12.27 -4.94 -23.49
C LEU A 214 -13.44 -4.35 -22.69
N HIS A 215 -13.95 -5.13 -21.74
CA HIS A 215 -14.97 -4.66 -20.80
C HIS A 215 -14.29 -3.99 -19.61
N VAL A 216 -14.43 -2.68 -19.47
CA VAL A 216 -13.76 -1.89 -18.43
C VAL A 216 -14.79 -1.18 -17.57
N ARG A 217 -14.66 -1.30 -16.25
CA ARG A 217 -15.49 -0.58 -15.26
C ARG A 217 -14.62 -0.02 -14.13
N PRO A 218 -14.94 1.12 -13.53
CA PRO A 218 -14.36 1.55 -12.28
C PRO A 218 -14.81 0.63 -11.14
N LEU A 219 -14.06 0.60 -10.05
CA LEU A 219 -14.49 -0.03 -8.81
C LEU A 219 -15.44 0.90 -8.07
N GLY A 220 -16.62 0.43 -7.69
CA GLY A 220 -17.56 1.14 -6.84
C GLY A 220 -17.27 0.91 -5.34
N GLY A 221 -17.56 1.90 -4.50
CA GLY A 221 -17.54 1.78 -3.04
C GLY A 221 -16.18 1.78 -2.36
N PHE A 222 -15.09 1.41 -3.05
CA PHE A 222 -13.75 1.36 -2.49
C PHE A 222 -12.73 2.01 -3.42
N ARG A 223 -11.63 2.48 -2.84
CA ARG A 223 -10.46 2.86 -3.63
C ARG A 223 -9.81 1.60 -4.21
N LEU A 224 -9.56 1.60 -5.52
CA LEU A 224 -8.83 0.51 -6.17
C LEU A 224 -7.33 0.64 -5.90
N HIS A 225 -6.78 -0.29 -5.13
CA HIS A 225 -5.34 -0.35 -4.86
C HIS A 225 -4.74 -1.74 -5.12
N THR A 226 -5.55 -2.73 -5.50
CA THR A 226 -5.07 -4.08 -5.81
C THR A 226 -4.67 -4.23 -7.27
N ARG A 227 -3.79 -5.20 -7.54
CA ARG A 227 -3.44 -5.73 -8.84
C ARG A 227 -3.59 -7.23 -8.79
N ALA A 228 -4.51 -7.73 -9.58
CA ALA A 228 -4.73 -9.16 -9.71
C ALA A 228 -5.20 -9.50 -11.12
N ILE A 229 -4.81 -10.67 -11.59
CA ILE A 229 -5.26 -11.25 -12.85
C ILE A 229 -5.73 -12.65 -12.55
N ILE A 230 -6.98 -12.98 -12.85
CA ILE A 230 -7.55 -14.31 -12.69
C ILE A 230 -7.77 -14.86 -14.10
N ARG A 231 -7.14 -15.97 -14.42
CA ARG A 231 -7.21 -16.63 -15.71
C ARG A 231 -8.03 -17.90 -15.60
N ASP A 232 -9.10 -18.01 -16.39
CA ASP A 232 -9.91 -19.21 -16.61
C ASP A 232 -10.41 -19.90 -15.33
N GLY A 233 -10.41 -19.21 -14.18
CA GLY A 233 -10.74 -19.79 -12.89
C GLY A 233 -9.76 -20.85 -12.37
N CYS A 234 -8.56 -20.98 -12.97
CA CYS A 234 -7.59 -22.01 -12.63
C CYS A 234 -6.20 -21.48 -12.22
N GLU A 235 -5.89 -20.24 -12.54
CA GLU A 235 -4.64 -19.58 -12.21
C GLU A 235 -4.88 -18.10 -11.89
N ALA A 236 -4.17 -17.55 -10.91
CA ALA A 236 -4.27 -16.13 -10.61
C ALA A 236 -2.93 -15.53 -10.24
N PHE A 237 -2.71 -14.28 -10.66
CA PHE A 237 -1.66 -13.41 -10.18
C PHE A 237 -2.22 -12.45 -9.13
N VAL A 238 -1.47 -12.23 -8.04
CA VAL A 238 -1.71 -11.17 -7.05
C VAL A 238 -0.38 -10.52 -6.72
N GLY A 239 -0.31 -9.19 -6.80
CA GLY A 239 0.92 -8.47 -6.51
C GLY A 239 0.77 -6.96 -6.45
N SER A 240 1.90 -6.28 -6.54
CA SER A 240 1.98 -4.82 -6.54
C SER A 240 2.16 -4.23 -7.95
N GLN A 241 2.44 -5.07 -8.95
CA GLN A 241 2.66 -4.66 -10.34
C GLN A 241 1.36 -4.28 -11.05
N SER A 242 1.21 -3.03 -11.45
CA SER A 242 0.25 -2.61 -12.47
C SER A 242 0.82 -2.87 -13.87
N LEU A 243 -0.06 -3.13 -14.82
CA LEU A 243 0.33 -3.34 -16.23
C LEU A 243 0.73 -2.01 -16.89
N ARG A 244 1.79 -1.40 -16.35
CA ARG A 244 2.41 -0.14 -16.80
C ARG A 244 3.90 -0.34 -17.04
N LYS A 245 4.44 0.32 -18.04
CA LYS A 245 5.85 0.21 -18.42
C LYS A 245 6.81 0.45 -17.24
N ALA A 246 6.59 1.50 -16.46
CA ALA A 246 7.45 1.84 -15.33
C ALA A 246 7.41 0.77 -14.22
N GLU A 247 6.23 0.22 -13.92
CA GLU A 247 6.06 -0.80 -12.87
C GLU A 247 6.61 -2.16 -13.31
N LEU A 248 6.60 -2.45 -14.61
CA LEU A 248 7.15 -3.69 -15.15
C LEU A 248 8.66 -3.67 -15.37
N ASN A 249 9.24 -2.49 -15.69
CA ASN A 249 10.63 -2.41 -16.19
C ASN A 249 11.58 -1.58 -15.32
N SER A 250 11.09 -0.78 -14.36
CA SER A 250 11.93 0.23 -13.69
C SER A 250 11.72 0.30 -12.18
N ARG A 251 10.77 -0.47 -11.63
CA ARG A 251 10.48 -0.51 -10.21
C ARG A 251 10.70 -1.90 -9.64
N ARG A 252 11.04 -1.99 -8.36
CA ARG A 252 10.90 -3.22 -7.61
C ARG A 252 9.44 -3.38 -7.23
N GLU A 253 8.80 -4.38 -7.80
CA GLU A 253 7.44 -4.79 -7.49
C GLU A 253 7.44 -6.31 -7.33
N VAL A 254 6.59 -6.85 -6.46
CA VAL A 254 6.51 -8.29 -6.21
C VAL A 254 5.07 -8.77 -6.29
N GLY A 255 4.90 -9.96 -6.84
CA GLY A 255 3.65 -10.70 -6.86
C GLY A 255 3.88 -12.20 -6.94
N VAL A 256 2.81 -12.94 -6.88
CA VAL A 256 2.83 -14.41 -7.01
C VAL A 256 1.75 -14.89 -7.94
N ILE A 257 2.08 -15.92 -8.72
CA ILE A 257 1.12 -16.71 -9.49
C ILE A 257 0.72 -17.93 -8.65
N VAL A 258 -0.58 -18.13 -8.47
CA VAL A 258 -1.14 -19.18 -7.63
C VAL A 258 -2.13 -20.04 -8.40
N ARG A 259 -2.19 -21.35 -8.02
CA ARG A 259 -3.11 -22.35 -8.56
C ARG A 259 -3.90 -23.05 -7.47
N ASP A 260 -4.09 -22.37 -6.34
CA ASP A 260 -4.88 -22.88 -5.21
C ASP A 260 -6.37 -22.59 -5.47
N ALA A 261 -7.17 -23.62 -5.62
CA ALA A 261 -8.58 -23.50 -6.00
C ALA A 261 -9.40 -22.62 -5.04
N LYS A 262 -9.13 -22.68 -3.72
CA LYS A 262 -9.84 -21.86 -2.72
C LYS A 262 -9.48 -20.37 -2.86
N VAL A 263 -8.20 -20.09 -3.08
CA VAL A 263 -7.72 -18.71 -3.31
C VAL A 263 -8.32 -18.14 -4.59
N ILE A 264 -8.31 -18.91 -5.68
CA ILE A 264 -8.82 -18.49 -6.98
C ILE A 264 -10.33 -18.24 -6.90
N ALA A 265 -11.08 -19.16 -6.28
CA ALA A 265 -12.52 -18.99 -6.07
C ALA A 265 -12.83 -17.73 -5.23
N GLY A 266 -12.06 -17.47 -4.16
CA GLY A 266 -12.20 -16.25 -3.36
C GLY A 266 -11.96 -14.97 -4.16
N LEU A 267 -10.91 -14.94 -4.99
CA LEU A 267 -10.61 -13.82 -5.88
C LEU A 267 -11.71 -13.61 -6.92
N ALA A 268 -12.17 -14.69 -7.57
CA ALA A 268 -13.20 -14.64 -8.60
C ALA A 268 -14.56 -14.18 -8.01
N ASN A 269 -14.95 -14.73 -6.87
CA ASN A 269 -16.18 -14.31 -6.18
C ASN A 269 -16.14 -12.82 -5.81
N THR A 270 -15.00 -12.35 -5.28
CA THR A 270 -14.81 -10.92 -4.97
C THR A 270 -14.89 -10.08 -6.23
N PHE A 271 -14.26 -10.54 -7.33
CA PHE A 271 -14.33 -9.84 -8.61
C PHE A 271 -15.76 -9.72 -9.13
N HIS A 272 -16.52 -10.81 -9.09
CA HIS A 272 -17.91 -10.80 -9.56
C HIS A 272 -18.81 -9.93 -8.71
N ALA A 273 -18.63 -9.92 -7.38
CA ALA A 273 -19.33 -9.03 -6.48
C ALA A 273 -19.01 -7.55 -6.78
N ASP A 274 -17.73 -7.21 -6.92
CA ASP A 274 -17.27 -5.85 -7.24
C ASP A 274 -17.70 -5.42 -8.67
N TRP A 275 -17.71 -6.37 -9.62
CA TRP A 275 -18.20 -6.11 -11.00
C TRP A 275 -19.69 -5.84 -11.06
N SER A 276 -20.47 -6.53 -10.24
CA SER A 276 -21.94 -6.41 -10.22
C SER A 276 -22.45 -5.31 -9.30
N ALA A 277 -21.58 -4.77 -8.43
CA ALA A 277 -21.92 -3.64 -7.59
C ALA A 277 -22.35 -2.48 -8.49
N LYS A 278 -23.61 -2.03 -8.30
CA LYS A 278 -24.11 -0.84 -9.03
C LYS A 278 -23.16 0.30 -8.72
N GLU A 279 -22.74 1.01 -9.75
CA GLU A 279 -22.10 2.30 -9.58
C GLU A 279 -23.02 3.17 -8.73
N THR A 280 -22.73 3.30 -7.47
CA THR A 280 -23.13 4.46 -6.70
C THR A 280 -22.18 5.57 -7.17
N ILE A 281 -22.42 6.04 -8.41
CA ILE A 281 -21.66 7.12 -9.08
C ILE A 281 -21.66 8.38 -8.20
N GLU A 282 -22.63 8.50 -7.29
CA GLU A 282 -22.73 9.64 -6.37
C GLU A 282 -21.72 9.64 -5.22
N SER A 283 -21.23 8.48 -4.73
CA SER A 283 -20.41 8.49 -3.51
C SER A 283 -18.91 8.73 -3.74
N ALA A 284 -18.30 8.19 -4.79
CA ALA A 284 -16.86 8.37 -5.00
C ALA A 284 -16.52 9.73 -5.65
N ALA A 285 -17.29 10.15 -6.67
CA ALA A 285 -17.11 11.48 -7.28
C ALA A 285 -17.56 12.61 -6.34
N THR A 286 -18.64 12.41 -5.55
CA THR A 286 -19.07 13.35 -4.52
C THR A 286 -18.14 13.38 -3.32
N MET A 287 -17.59 12.28 -2.88
CA MET A 287 -16.57 12.27 -1.80
C MET A 287 -15.25 12.90 -2.26
N ASP A 288 -14.77 12.64 -3.47
CA ASP A 288 -13.56 13.32 -4.00
C ASP A 288 -13.83 14.79 -4.33
N ALA A 289 -15.01 15.15 -4.85
CA ALA A 289 -15.42 16.53 -5.06
C ALA A 289 -15.69 17.24 -3.73
N ALA A 290 -16.34 16.60 -2.76
CA ALA A 290 -16.53 17.13 -1.40
C ALA A 290 -15.19 17.27 -0.66
N ARG A 291 -14.27 16.31 -0.80
CA ARG A 291 -12.93 16.38 -0.22
C ARG A 291 -12.07 17.46 -0.91
N HIS A 292 -12.23 17.63 -2.22
CA HIS A 292 -11.56 18.71 -2.96
C HIS A 292 -12.18 20.10 -2.63
N ALA A 293 -13.49 20.19 -2.53
CA ALA A 293 -14.21 21.38 -2.08
C ALA A 293 -13.90 21.70 -0.61
N LEU A 294 -13.84 20.70 0.28
CA LEU A 294 -13.43 20.86 1.67
C LEU A 294 -11.97 21.32 1.78
N LYS A 295 -11.04 20.71 1.03
CA LYS A 295 -9.64 21.18 0.96
C LYS A 295 -9.52 22.60 0.40
N LYS A 296 -10.32 22.95 -0.62
CA LYS A 296 -10.36 24.29 -1.22
C LYS A 296 -10.95 25.29 -0.25
N ASN A 297 -12.03 24.95 0.46
CA ASN A 297 -12.68 25.78 1.48
C ASN A 297 -11.80 25.92 2.73
N LEU A 298 -11.13 24.84 3.20
CA LEU A 298 -10.14 24.92 4.28
C LEU A 298 -8.97 25.84 3.90
N LYS A 299 -8.45 25.70 2.67
CA LYS A 299 -7.35 26.54 2.18
C LYS A 299 -7.77 28.00 1.97
N ALA A 300 -9.03 28.26 1.57
CA ALA A 300 -9.61 29.59 1.44
C ALA A 300 -9.93 30.21 2.80
N ASN A 301 -10.43 29.44 3.75
CA ASN A 301 -10.71 29.86 5.12
C ASN A 301 -9.42 30.03 5.94
N MET A 302 -8.40 29.19 5.73
CA MET A 302 -7.05 29.43 6.29
C MET A 302 -6.38 30.69 5.73
N LYS A 303 -6.71 31.11 4.50
CA LYS A 303 -6.27 32.41 3.95
C LYS A 303 -7.08 33.59 4.48
N LYS A 304 -8.33 33.36 4.94
CA LYS A 304 -9.22 34.39 5.53
C LYS A 304 -9.05 34.50 7.03
N LEU A 305 -8.56 33.47 7.72
CA LEU A 305 -8.06 33.61 9.07
C LEU A 305 -6.85 34.53 8.98
N SER A 306 -7.04 35.73 9.50
CA SER A 306 -5.98 36.72 9.77
C SER A 306 -4.75 35.97 10.31
N PRO A 307 -3.53 36.35 9.94
CA PRO A 307 -2.36 35.56 10.31
C PRO A 307 -2.44 35.25 11.79
N LEU A 308 -2.40 33.97 12.15
CA LEU A 308 -2.34 33.46 13.54
C LEU A 308 -1.17 34.09 14.34
N ASP A 309 -0.27 34.74 13.64
CA ASP A 309 0.93 35.42 14.12
C ASP A 309 0.65 36.47 15.24
N PRO A 310 -0.41 37.30 15.23
CA PRO A 310 -0.72 38.21 16.34
C PRO A 310 -1.20 37.49 17.59
N LEU A 311 -2.11 36.50 17.45
CA LEU A 311 -2.63 35.72 18.58
C LEU A 311 -1.58 34.82 19.22
N VAL A 312 -0.73 34.21 18.38
CA VAL A 312 0.42 33.41 18.86
C VAL A 312 1.45 34.30 19.53
N ARG A 313 1.71 35.50 19.02
CA ARG A 313 2.62 36.48 19.66
C ARG A 313 2.04 36.99 20.99
N GLU A 314 0.75 37.16 21.10
CA GLU A 314 0.08 37.60 22.32
C GLU A 314 0.11 36.51 23.40
N ALA A 315 -0.22 35.25 23.04
CA ALA A 315 -0.11 34.10 23.94
C ALA A 315 1.34 33.86 24.38
N LEU A 316 2.32 34.01 23.48
CA LEU A 316 3.74 33.90 23.81
C LEU A 316 4.22 35.04 24.76
N ARG A 317 3.70 36.28 24.60
CA ARG A 317 4.01 37.37 25.53
C ARG A 317 3.41 37.11 26.92
N GLU A 318 2.24 36.53 26.99
CA GLU A 318 1.59 36.19 28.25
C GLU A 318 2.32 35.05 29.00
N VAL A 319 2.82 34.04 28.27
CA VAL A 319 3.64 32.96 28.84
C VAL A 319 4.99 33.47 29.31
N VAL A 320 5.66 34.32 28.51
CA VAL A 320 6.96 34.90 28.88
C VAL A 320 6.86 35.88 30.06
N SER A 321 5.73 36.59 30.21
CA SER A 321 5.51 37.50 31.34
C SER A 321 5.25 36.78 32.67
N LYS A 322 4.86 35.50 32.63
CA LYS A 322 4.60 34.65 33.80
C LYS A 322 5.77 33.75 34.20
N THR A 323 6.86 33.72 33.43
CA THR A 323 8.08 32.98 33.76
C THR A 323 9.18 33.95 34.21
N ASP A 324 9.64 33.79 35.42
CA ASP A 324 10.77 34.55 35.99
C ASP A 324 12.04 34.32 35.14
N GLY A 325 12.66 35.38 34.74
CA GLY A 325 13.72 35.69 33.80
C GLY A 325 15.01 34.83 33.74
N SER A 326 14.97 33.50 33.81
CA SER A 326 16.19 32.67 33.78
C SER A 326 16.24 31.57 32.70
N ALA A 327 15.39 31.58 31.66
CA ALA A 327 15.50 30.61 30.59
C ALA A 327 15.57 31.32 29.22
N THR A 328 16.73 31.29 28.60
CA THR A 328 16.90 31.61 27.18
C THR A 328 16.27 30.49 26.33
N LEU A 329 14.95 30.55 26.17
CA LEU A 329 14.22 29.65 25.26
C LEU A 329 14.36 30.18 23.83
N ASN A 330 14.86 29.31 22.96
CA ASN A 330 14.98 29.58 21.54
C ASN A 330 13.61 29.84 20.92
N THR A 331 13.34 31.06 20.54
CA THR A 331 12.05 31.56 19.99
C THR A 331 11.56 30.76 18.79
N LYS A 332 12.45 30.09 18.08
CA LYS A 332 12.14 29.25 16.93
C LYS A 332 11.55 27.88 17.34
N GLU A 333 12.10 27.23 18.35
CA GLU A 333 11.59 25.95 18.90
C GLU A 333 10.23 26.13 19.55
N MET A 334 10.01 27.24 20.26
CA MET A 334 8.70 27.57 20.81
C MET A 334 7.65 27.83 19.73
N LYS A 335 8.01 28.53 18.67
CA LYS A 335 7.11 28.78 17.51
C LYS A 335 6.72 27.46 16.85
N ASP A 336 7.68 26.57 16.61
CA ASP A 336 7.46 25.25 16.00
C ASP A 336 6.60 24.34 16.89
N THR A 337 6.77 24.43 18.22
CA THR A 337 5.99 23.66 19.20
C THR A 337 4.52 24.15 19.29
N VAL A 338 4.30 25.46 19.32
CA VAL A 338 2.96 26.05 19.31
C VAL A 338 2.25 25.82 17.98
N GLU A 339 2.97 25.95 16.86
CA GLU A 339 2.40 25.66 15.53
C GLU A 339 2.02 24.19 15.38
N LYS A 340 2.76 23.28 16.00
CA LYS A 340 2.47 21.86 16.07
C LYS A 340 1.23 21.58 16.92
N ALA A 341 1.14 22.17 18.12
CA ALA A 341 0.01 22.01 19.02
C ALA A 341 -1.30 22.55 18.42
N VAL A 342 -1.26 23.72 17.76
CA VAL A 342 -2.40 24.29 17.05
C VAL A 342 -2.83 23.41 15.88
N ARG A 343 -1.89 22.85 15.13
CA ARG A 343 -2.21 21.92 14.01
C ARG A 343 -2.83 20.62 14.51
N GLU A 344 -2.38 20.10 15.64
CA GLU A 344 -2.94 18.89 16.27
C GLU A 344 -4.36 19.17 16.79
N ALA A 345 -4.59 20.26 17.52
CA ALA A 345 -5.92 20.64 18.03
C ALA A 345 -6.94 20.91 16.90
N VAL A 346 -6.52 21.57 15.81
CA VAL A 346 -7.37 21.75 14.62
C VAL A 346 -7.68 20.42 13.95
N ARG A 347 -6.73 19.49 13.94
CA ARG A 347 -6.91 18.17 13.34
C ARG A 347 -7.88 17.30 14.16
N GLU A 348 -7.76 17.32 15.47
CA GLU A 348 -8.67 16.62 16.40
C GLU A 348 -10.09 17.18 16.27
N ARG A 349 -10.25 18.50 16.24
CA ARG A 349 -11.58 19.13 16.11
C ARG A 349 -12.23 18.86 14.75
N VAL A 350 -11.45 18.83 13.68
CA VAL A 350 -11.94 18.44 12.34
C VAL A 350 -12.33 16.96 12.30
N GLN A 351 -11.60 16.08 13.00
CA GLN A 351 -11.98 14.67 13.14
C GLN A 351 -13.27 14.49 13.96
N GLU A 352 -13.43 15.20 15.07
CA GLU A 352 -14.68 15.21 15.85
C GLU A 352 -15.88 15.69 15.01
N MET A 353 -15.73 16.80 14.28
CA MET A 353 -16.80 17.32 13.40
C MET A 353 -17.15 16.36 12.26
N LEU A 354 -16.19 15.57 11.76
CA LEU A 354 -16.42 14.55 10.73
C LEU A 354 -17.08 13.29 11.31
N SER A 355 -16.82 12.95 12.58
CA SER A 355 -17.50 11.85 13.26
C SER A 355 -18.94 12.22 13.65
N GLU A 356 -19.19 13.43 14.13
CA GLU A 356 -20.54 13.95 14.43
C GLU A 356 -21.44 14.07 13.19
N SER A 357 -20.86 14.30 11.99
CA SER A 357 -21.63 14.35 10.73
C SER A 357 -21.91 12.97 10.10
N SER A 358 -21.37 11.88 10.66
CA SER A 358 -21.64 10.50 10.22
C SER A 358 -22.71 9.80 11.05
N GLU A 359 -23.22 10.43 12.11
CA GLU A 359 -24.31 9.92 12.96
C GLU A 359 -25.69 10.59 12.69
N GLN A 360 -25.79 11.45 11.69
CA GLN A 360 -27.04 12.01 11.16
C GLN A 360 -27.31 11.50 9.73
#